data_1cc72b13f92bf3ec169f94b0df2c3e46
#
_entry.id   1cc72b13f92bf3ec169f94b0df2c3e46
#
_cell.length_a   1.000
_cell.length_b   1.000
_cell.length_c   1.000
_cell.angle_alpha   90.00
_cell.angle_beta   90.00
_cell.angle_gamma   90.00
#
_symmetry.space_group_name_H-M   'P 1'
#
loop_
_entity.id
_entity.type
_entity.pdbx_description
1 polymer ?
#
loop_
_entity_poly.entity_id
_entity_poly.type
_entity_poly.pdbx_seq_one_letter_code
_entity_poly.pdbx_strand_id
1 'polypeptide(L)'
;MASVSASHLILFIASLVIAAGVAGTFTQGISRLSQGIDDQSLEVSEEVRTDIEVISDAGSPVYNNSSKTVTLLVKNTGTSDIPPDSRFIEILLDGQYRTNVTVTVVDGETWRPSNVIRLEIGGADLSAGDHRVKLIVNGDEEVFRFRT
;
A
#
# COMPACT_ATOMS: atom_id res chain seq x y z
N MET A 1 -2.79 42.04 -56.78
CA MET A 1 -3.59 42.02 -55.50
C MET A 1 -4.03 40.61 -55.07
N ALA A 2 -4.24 39.68 -56.00
CA ALA A 2 -4.62 38.29 -55.63
C ALA A 2 -3.55 37.50 -54.84
N SER A 3 -2.25 37.74 -55.06
CA SER A 3 -1.16 37.03 -54.36
C SER A 3 -1.06 37.36 -52.87
N VAL A 4 -1.36 38.57 -52.44
CA VAL A 4 -1.34 39.01 -51.03
C VAL A 4 -2.49 38.36 -50.27
N SER A 5 -3.65 38.23 -50.87
CA SER A 5 -4.81 37.54 -50.26
C SER A 5 -4.57 36.04 -50.05
N ALA A 6 -3.92 35.38 -51.02
CA ALA A 6 -3.57 33.97 -50.90
C ALA A 6 -2.53 33.73 -49.79
N SER A 7 -1.52 34.60 -49.67
CA SER A 7 -0.50 34.51 -48.61
C SER A 7 -1.10 34.67 -47.20
N HIS A 8 -2.03 35.63 -47.04
CA HIS A 8 -2.73 35.80 -45.77
C HIS A 8 -3.60 34.58 -45.40
N LEU A 9 -4.25 33.96 -46.39
CA LEU A 9 -5.03 32.74 -46.14
C LEU A 9 -4.15 31.57 -45.70
N ILE A 10 -3.01 31.38 -46.35
CA ILE A 10 -2.04 30.33 -45.96
C ILE A 10 -1.52 30.54 -44.55
N LEU A 11 -1.14 31.78 -44.21
CA LEU A 11 -0.69 32.11 -42.86
C LEU A 11 -1.78 31.90 -41.81
N PHE A 12 -3.01 32.22 -42.14
CA PHE A 12 -4.16 31.99 -41.27
C PHE A 12 -4.38 30.50 -41.02
N ILE A 13 -4.39 29.68 -42.07
CA ILE A 13 -4.55 28.22 -41.94
C ILE A 13 -3.39 27.61 -41.16
N ALA A 14 -2.15 28.01 -41.43
CA ALA A 14 -0.97 27.53 -40.74
C ALA A 14 -1.03 27.85 -39.24
N SER A 15 -1.42 29.08 -38.87
CA SER A 15 -1.56 29.47 -37.48
C SER A 15 -2.66 28.69 -36.75
N LEU A 16 -3.75 28.39 -37.45
CA LEU A 16 -4.87 27.63 -36.93
C LEU A 16 -4.46 26.16 -36.63
N VAL A 17 -3.69 25.55 -37.53
CA VAL A 17 -3.16 24.19 -37.36
C VAL A 17 -2.19 24.14 -36.18
N ILE A 18 -1.30 25.13 -36.08
CA ILE A 18 -0.35 25.22 -34.94
C ILE A 18 -1.12 25.41 -33.62
N ALA A 19 -2.10 26.33 -33.61
CA ALA A 19 -2.91 26.56 -32.41
C ALA A 19 -3.70 25.31 -31.98
N ALA A 20 -4.28 24.57 -32.94
CA ALA A 20 -4.96 23.31 -32.63
C ALA A 20 -4.01 22.24 -32.12
N GLY A 21 -2.78 22.14 -32.65
CA GLY A 21 -1.74 21.23 -32.19
C GLY A 21 -1.32 21.55 -30.76
N VAL A 22 -1.06 22.82 -30.46
CA VAL A 22 -0.68 23.27 -29.09
C VAL A 22 -1.83 23.02 -28.11
N ALA A 23 -3.08 23.36 -28.48
CA ALA A 23 -4.24 23.11 -27.64
C ALA A 23 -4.41 21.60 -27.34
N GLY A 24 -4.20 20.75 -28.35
CA GLY A 24 -4.29 19.28 -28.19
C GLY A 24 -3.24 18.72 -27.22
N THR A 25 -1.97 19.14 -27.36
CA THR A 25 -0.90 18.70 -26.47
C THR A 25 -1.10 19.20 -25.04
N PHE A 26 -1.61 20.43 -24.88
CA PHE A 26 -1.90 21.01 -23.59
C PHE A 26 -3.04 20.25 -22.87
N THR A 27 -4.12 19.95 -23.59
CA THR A 27 -5.24 19.17 -23.06
C THR A 27 -4.80 17.77 -22.62
N GLN A 28 -3.97 17.08 -23.41
CA GLN A 28 -3.42 15.78 -23.03
C GLN A 28 -2.52 15.87 -21.79
N GLY A 29 -1.73 16.92 -21.67
CA GLY A 29 -0.89 17.17 -20.49
C GLY A 29 -1.71 17.36 -19.22
N ILE A 30 -2.78 18.15 -19.30
CA ILE A 30 -3.71 18.36 -18.18
C ILE A 30 -4.41 17.05 -17.78
N SER A 31 -4.87 16.27 -18.78
CA SER A 31 -5.54 14.99 -18.48
C SER A 31 -4.62 14.01 -17.76
N ARG A 32 -3.36 13.90 -18.18
CA ARG A 32 -2.37 13.05 -17.50
C ARG A 32 -2.05 13.54 -16.09
N LEU A 33 -1.96 14.84 -15.89
CA LEU A 33 -1.75 15.44 -14.57
C LEU A 33 -2.94 15.18 -13.65
N SER A 34 -4.16 15.34 -14.16
CA SER A 34 -5.39 15.05 -13.38
C SER A 34 -5.46 13.59 -12.96
N GLN A 35 -5.17 12.65 -13.87
CA GLN A 35 -5.13 11.22 -13.54
C GLN A 35 -4.07 10.92 -12.47
N GLY A 36 -2.87 11.49 -12.60
CA GLY A 36 -1.81 11.30 -11.60
C GLY A 36 -2.18 11.86 -10.22
N ILE A 37 -2.92 12.97 -10.17
CA ILE A 37 -3.40 13.54 -8.89
C ILE A 37 -4.51 12.66 -8.30
N ASP A 38 -5.43 12.16 -9.13
CA ASP A 38 -6.53 11.31 -8.68
C ASP A 38 -5.98 9.98 -8.11
N ASP A 39 -5.04 9.33 -8.79
CA ASP A 39 -4.39 8.09 -8.35
C ASP A 39 -3.66 8.30 -7.02
N GLN A 40 -2.87 9.36 -6.91
CA GLN A 40 -2.13 9.69 -5.68
C GLN A 40 -3.05 10.06 -4.51
N SER A 41 -4.18 10.71 -4.80
CA SER A 41 -5.17 11.06 -3.78
C SER A 41 -5.85 9.84 -3.17
N LEU A 42 -6.10 8.81 -3.97
CA LEU A 42 -6.66 7.54 -3.49
C LEU A 42 -5.65 6.79 -2.62
N GLU A 43 -4.40 6.68 -3.06
CA GLU A 43 -3.32 6.01 -2.33
C GLU A 43 -3.09 6.65 -0.96
N VAL A 44 -2.93 7.98 -0.91
CA VAL A 44 -2.78 8.72 0.35
C VAL A 44 -4.03 8.60 1.24
N SER A 45 -5.22 8.54 0.64
CA SER A 45 -6.46 8.37 1.41
C SER A 45 -6.57 6.99 2.06
N GLU A 46 -6.08 5.95 1.41
CA GLU A 46 -6.03 4.59 1.99
C GLU A 46 -4.97 4.50 3.08
N GLU A 47 -3.78 5.06 2.86
CA GLU A 47 -2.71 5.12 3.85
C GLU A 47 -3.16 5.82 5.15
N VAL A 48 -3.80 6.99 5.05
CA VAL A 48 -4.28 7.74 6.22
C VAL A 48 -5.42 7.04 6.99
N ARG A 49 -6.14 6.13 6.33
CA ARG A 49 -7.24 5.38 6.95
C ARG A 49 -6.85 4.03 7.49
N THR A 50 -5.68 3.54 7.09
CA THR A 50 -5.12 2.28 7.58
C THR A 50 -4.30 2.58 8.83
N ASP A 51 -4.58 1.87 9.88
CA ASP A 51 -3.82 1.91 11.13
C ASP A 51 -3.93 0.54 11.79
N ILE A 52 -2.81 -0.04 12.16
CA ILE A 52 -2.76 -1.37 12.75
C ILE A 52 -1.96 -1.35 14.06
N GLU A 53 -2.32 -2.20 14.97
CA GLU A 53 -1.63 -2.36 16.24
C GLU A 53 -1.40 -3.84 16.55
N VAL A 54 -0.16 -4.21 16.86
CA VAL A 54 0.14 -5.55 17.37
C VAL A 54 -0.23 -5.61 18.85
N ILE A 55 -1.28 -6.36 19.15
CA ILE A 55 -1.82 -6.53 20.51
C ILE A 55 -1.30 -7.78 21.24
N SER A 56 -0.34 -8.49 20.64
CA SER A 56 0.31 -9.63 21.29
C SER A 56 1.14 -9.17 22.48
N ASP A 57 1.12 -9.95 23.55
CA ASP A 57 1.94 -9.69 24.73
C ASP A 57 3.37 -10.21 24.50
N ALA A 58 4.35 -9.32 24.55
CA ALA A 58 5.78 -9.67 24.42
C ALA A 58 6.30 -10.56 25.56
N GLY A 59 5.60 -10.59 26.69
CA GLY A 59 5.89 -11.48 27.83
C GLY A 59 5.30 -12.88 27.69
N SER A 60 4.41 -13.09 26.72
CA SER A 60 3.85 -14.42 26.41
C SER A 60 4.63 -15.10 25.29
N PRO A 61 4.69 -16.44 25.25
CA PRO A 61 5.40 -17.14 24.19
C PRO A 61 4.68 -16.99 22.83
N VAL A 62 5.08 -15.99 22.06
CA VAL A 62 4.61 -15.76 20.69
C VAL A 62 5.30 -16.71 19.68
N TYR A 63 6.41 -17.31 20.06
CA TYR A 63 7.18 -18.25 19.26
C TYR A 63 7.00 -19.69 19.73
N ASN A 64 6.64 -20.56 18.81
CA ASN A 64 6.59 -22.00 19.03
C ASN A 64 7.79 -22.68 18.37
N ASN A 65 8.74 -23.15 19.19
CA ASN A 65 9.96 -23.78 18.69
C ASN A 65 9.70 -25.14 18.01
N SER A 66 8.63 -25.85 18.40
CA SER A 66 8.31 -27.17 17.81
C SER A 66 7.77 -27.04 16.37
N SER A 67 6.92 -26.05 16.14
CA SER A 67 6.35 -25.77 14.82
C SER A 67 7.15 -24.73 14.00
N LYS A 68 8.16 -24.10 14.62
CA LYS A 68 8.93 -22.99 14.02
C LYS A 68 8.02 -21.86 13.52
N THR A 69 7.04 -21.49 14.33
CA THR A 69 6.02 -20.51 13.99
C THR A 69 6.00 -19.36 14.99
N VAL A 70 5.97 -18.13 14.48
CA VAL A 70 5.67 -16.94 15.27
C VAL A 70 4.20 -16.60 15.06
N THR A 71 3.44 -16.46 16.15
CA THR A 71 2.02 -16.12 16.11
C THR A 71 1.81 -14.73 16.72
N LEU A 72 1.22 -13.83 15.95
CA LEU A 72 0.89 -12.47 16.38
C LEU A 72 -0.60 -12.21 16.24
N LEU A 73 -1.14 -11.40 17.14
CA LEU A 73 -2.47 -10.83 17.04
C LEU A 73 -2.34 -9.37 16.64
N VAL A 74 -3.03 -8.98 15.55
CA VAL A 74 -2.97 -7.62 15.01
C VAL A 74 -4.40 -7.08 14.90
N LYS A 75 -4.61 -5.94 15.52
CA LYS A 75 -5.88 -5.23 15.51
C LYS A 75 -5.87 -4.15 14.44
N ASN A 76 -6.97 -4.02 13.71
CA ASN A 76 -7.20 -2.86 12.87
C ASN A 76 -7.71 -1.70 13.76
N THR A 77 -6.88 -0.68 13.94
CA THR A 77 -7.20 0.54 14.70
C THR A 77 -7.61 1.69 13.78
N GLY A 78 -7.47 1.49 12.46
CA GLY A 78 -7.88 2.41 11.44
C GLY A 78 -9.40 2.53 11.25
N THR A 79 -9.79 3.18 10.19
CA THR A 79 -11.19 3.46 9.84
C THR A 79 -11.68 2.74 8.60
N SER A 80 -10.81 2.02 7.90
CA SER A 80 -11.12 1.26 6.68
C SER A 80 -11.04 -0.25 6.90
N ASP A 81 -11.81 -0.99 6.12
CA ASP A 81 -11.68 -2.43 6.05
C ASP A 81 -10.37 -2.80 5.34
N ILE A 82 -9.63 -3.76 5.88
CA ILE A 82 -8.39 -4.26 5.31
C ILE A 82 -8.62 -5.67 4.80
N PRO A 83 -8.21 -6.02 3.56
CA PRO A 83 -8.29 -7.39 3.09
C PRO A 83 -7.43 -8.33 3.95
N PRO A 84 -7.98 -9.41 4.52
CA PRO A 84 -7.22 -10.36 5.34
C PRO A 84 -6.45 -11.37 4.48
N ASP A 85 -5.55 -10.86 3.63
CA ASP A 85 -4.77 -11.66 2.69
C ASP A 85 -3.29 -11.31 2.87
N SER A 86 -2.45 -12.34 2.94
CA SER A 86 -1.00 -12.20 3.11
C SER A 86 -0.32 -11.37 2.01
N ARG A 87 -0.96 -11.20 0.85
CA ARG A 87 -0.45 -10.35 -0.25
C ARG A 87 -0.48 -8.86 0.05
N PHE A 88 -1.32 -8.43 0.99
CA PHE A 88 -1.46 -7.03 1.43
C PHE A 88 -0.71 -6.74 2.73
N ILE A 89 -0.05 -7.75 3.30
CA ILE A 89 0.67 -7.64 4.56
C ILE A 89 2.14 -8.02 4.31
N GLU A 90 3.02 -7.04 4.36
CA GLU A 90 4.45 -7.29 4.27
C GLU A 90 5.03 -7.57 5.66
N ILE A 91 5.79 -8.65 5.77
CA ILE A 91 6.34 -9.08 7.05
C ILE A 91 7.85 -9.26 6.95
N LEU A 92 8.57 -8.57 7.82
CA LEU A 92 10.00 -8.76 8.01
C LEU A 92 10.27 -9.29 9.42
N LEU A 93 10.85 -10.48 9.50
CA LEU A 93 11.33 -11.07 10.74
C LEU A 93 12.86 -10.93 10.79
N ASP A 94 13.37 -10.18 11.75
CA ASP A 94 14.79 -9.82 11.90
C ASP A 94 15.41 -9.21 10.62
N GLY A 95 14.59 -8.45 9.87
CA GLY A 95 14.98 -7.83 8.60
C GLY A 95 14.91 -8.75 7.39
N GLN A 96 14.46 -9.99 7.55
CA GLN A 96 14.23 -10.90 6.44
C GLN A 96 12.75 -10.94 6.06
N TYR A 97 12.46 -10.74 4.79
CA TYR A 97 11.10 -10.81 4.27
C TYR A 97 10.54 -12.25 4.36
N ARG A 98 9.30 -12.38 4.84
CA ARG A 98 8.63 -13.66 5.04
C ARG A 98 7.40 -13.77 4.16
N THR A 99 7.33 -14.86 3.38
CA THR A 99 6.21 -15.18 2.49
C THR A 99 5.34 -16.32 2.99
N ASN A 100 5.86 -17.14 3.92
CA ASN A 100 5.11 -18.24 4.53
C ASN A 100 4.28 -17.71 5.71
N VAL A 101 3.21 -17.00 5.36
CA VAL A 101 2.34 -16.30 6.32
C VAL A 101 0.90 -16.74 6.12
N THR A 102 0.26 -17.15 7.20
CA THR A 102 -1.17 -17.46 7.25
C THR A 102 -1.87 -16.35 8.02
N VAL A 103 -2.96 -15.82 7.42
CA VAL A 103 -3.80 -14.77 7.99
C VAL A 103 -5.16 -15.36 8.30
N THR A 104 -5.62 -15.21 9.54
CA THR A 104 -6.94 -15.67 9.97
C THR A 104 -7.65 -14.57 10.76
N VAL A 105 -8.85 -14.18 10.36
CA VAL A 105 -9.67 -13.23 11.13
C VAL A 105 -10.22 -13.96 12.37
N VAL A 106 -10.02 -13.37 13.55
CA VAL A 106 -10.44 -14.00 14.82
C VAL A 106 -11.97 -14.01 14.95
N ASP A 107 -12.60 -12.89 14.60
CA ASP A 107 -14.05 -12.73 14.67
C ASP A 107 -14.62 -12.26 13.33
N GLY A 108 -15.17 -13.17 12.53
CA GLY A 108 -15.80 -12.88 11.25
C GLY A 108 -14.93 -13.26 10.04
N GLU A 109 -15.23 -12.66 8.88
CA GLU A 109 -14.56 -12.96 7.62
C GLU A 109 -13.75 -11.77 7.08
N THR A 110 -13.96 -10.58 7.64
CA THR A 110 -13.36 -9.33 7.16
C THR A 110 -12.59 -8.65 8.30
N TRP A 111 -11.42 -8.12 8.00
CA TRP A 111 -10.61 -7.39 8.97
C TRP A 111 -11.06 -5.92 9.04
N ARG A 112 -12.20 -5.69 9.68
CA ARG A 112 -12.84 -4.37 9.88
C ARG A 112 -12.17 -3.59 11.00
N PRO A 113 -12.43 -2.28 11.10
CA PRO A 113 -12.09 -1.50 12.28
C PRO A 113 -12.48 -2.19 13.59
N SER A 114 -11.54 -2.25 14.51
CA SER A 114 -11.61 -2.95 15.80
C SER A 114 -11.53 -4.47 15.75
N ASN A 115 -11.56 -5.13 14.60
CA ASN A 115 -11.37 -6.57 14.48
C ASN A 115 -9.89 -6.95 14.56
N VAL A 116 -9.64 -8.19 14.94
CA VAL A 116 -8.31 -8.76 15.15
C VAL A 116 -8.06 -9.87 14.14
N ILE A 117 -6.88 -9.90 13.57
CA ILE A 117 -6.37 -11.06 12.84
C ILE A 117 -5.32 -11.80 13.65
N ARG A 118 -5.22 -13.10 13.41
CA ARG A 118 -4.09 -13.92 13.80
C ARG A 118 -3.16 -14.08 12.61
N LEU A 119 -1.91 -13.68 12.80
CA LEU A 119 -0.82 -13.88 11.85
C LEU A 119 0.05 -15.03 12.32
N GLU A 120 0.25 -16.02 11.47
CA GLU A 120 1.16 -17.13 11.72
C GLU A 120 2.30 -17.11 10.70
N ILE A 121 3.51 -16.83 11.15
CA ILE A 121 4.72 -16.74 10.34
C ILE A 121 5.45 -18.06 10.47
N GLY A 122 5.35 -18.92 9.47
CA GLY A 122 5.95 -20.24 9.46
C GLY A 122 7.40 -20.25 9.00
N GLY A 123 8.11 -21.32 9.37
CA GLY A 123 9.51 -21.50 8.98
C GLY A 123 10.48 -20.54 9.68
N ALA A 124 10.10 -20.02 10.85
CA ALA A 124 10.93 -19.15 11.65
C ALA A 124 11.88 -19.99 12.53
N ASP A 125 13.08 -20.24 12.06
CA ASP A 125 14.11 -20.91 12.87
C ASP A 125 14.88 -19.87 13.67
N LEU A 126 14.38 -19.59 14.89
CA LEU A 126 14.91 -18.54 15.75
C LEU A 126 15.82 -19.15 16.83
N SER A 127 16.95 -18.50 17.08
CA SER A 127 17.83 -18.80 18.21
C SER A 127 17.30 -18.14 19.47
N ALA A 128 17.81 -18.53 20.64
CA ALA A 128 17.47 -17.81 21.86
C ALA A 128 18.00 -16.37 21.81
N GLY A 129 17.16 -15.40 22.10
CA GLY A 129 17.53 -13.98 22.06
C GLY A 129 16.38 -13.04 21.76
N ASP A 130 16.73 -11.80 21.46
CA ASP A 130 15.76 -10.76 21.11
C ASP A 130 15.51 -10.77 19.61
N HIS A 131 14.23 -10.75 19.25
CA HIS A 131 13.75 -10.75 17.87
C HIS A 131 12.77 -9.62 17.63
N ARG A 132 12.61 -9.25 16.36
CA ARG A 132 11.64 -8.24 15.96
C ARG A 132 10.88 -8.66 14.70
N VAL A 133 9.58 -8.43 14.72
CA VAL A 133 8.73 -8.49 13.53
C VAL A 133 8.34 -7.08 13.15
N LYS A 134 8.52 -6.71 11.89
CA LYS A 134 7.98 -5.50 11.30
C LYS A 134 6.86 -5.89 10.36
N LEU A 135 5.69 -5.29 10.56
CA LEU A 135 4.54 -5.43 9.69
C LEU A 135 4.36 -4.13 8.91
N ILE A 136 3.99 -4.25 7.65
CA ILE A 136 3.64 -3.10 6.80
C ILE A 136 2.34 -3.44 6.09
N VAL A 137 1.34 -2.58 6.23
CA VAL A 137 0.02 -2.70 5.62
C VAL A 137 -0.41 -1.36 5.07
N ASN A 138 -0.58 -1.23 3.75
CA ASN A 138 -0.96 0.02 3.08
C ASN A 138 -0.15 1.25 3.53
N GLY A 139 1.17 1.09 3.74
CA GLY A 139 2.06 2.16 4.19
C GLY A 139 2.16 2.35 5.70
N ASP A 140 1.23 1.82 6.49
CA ASP A 140 1.34 1.81 7.95
C ASP A 140 2.33 0.75 8.42
N GLU A 141 3.20 1.12 9.37
CA GLU A 141 4.32 0.30 9.82
C GLU A 141 4.26 0.06 11.34
N GLU A 142 4.20 -1.21 11.73
CA GLU A 142 4.23 -1.61 13.14
C GLU A 142 5.41 -2.52 13.44
N VAL A 143 6.09 -2.29 14.56
CA VAL A 143 7.26 -3.07 14.98
C VAL A 143 7.03 -3.73 16.35
N PHE A 144 6.95 -5.03 16.34
CA PHE A 144 6.83 -5.84 17.55
C PHE A 144 8.16 -6.51 17.93
N ARG A 145 8.57 -6.40 19.18
CA ARG A 145 9.77 -7.03 19.73
C ARG A 145 9.38 -8.08 20.75
N PHE A 146 10.05 -9.23 20.69
CA PHE A 146 9.83 -10.34 21.61
C PHE A 146 11.13 -11.08 21.84
N ARG A 147 11.13 -11.98 22.83
CA ARG A 147 12.28 -12.81 23.17
C ARG A 147 11.91 -14.29 23.14
N THR A 148 12.84 -15.12 22.64
CA THR A 148 12.74 -16.59 22.60
C THR A 148 13.66 -17.21 23.63
#